data_34821c010e2979c02c1f5b63989816bc
#
_entry.id   34821c010e2979c02c1f5b63989816bc
#
_cell.length_a   1.000
_cell.length_b   1.000
_cell.length_c   1.000
_cell.angle_alpha   90.00
_cell.angle_beta   90.00
_cell.angle_gamma   90.00
#
_symmetry.space_group_name_H-M   'P 1'
#
loop_
_entity.id
_entity.type
_entity.pdbx_description
1 polymer ?
#
loop_
_entity_poly.entity_id
_entity_poly.type
_entity_poly.pdbx_seq_one_letter_code
_entity_poly.pdbx_strand_id
1 'polypeptide(L)'
;MNDRPPVGIGEDAKGVEIAGPVREGPRQAHGQEPRIGTEVSISLATPLDSEKLRGMFSRTSSETIYRRFHLPYPEVPEWMIALMLGADHHIEALVAVTEEKVVGHAMYVRLGDGTEAELAIIVEDEWQSKGVGKSLLSELAQRARLRGVEIFTGEVLATNRPMLGLAGIFAGTDYAIADGMCHVRMPLQTRDSAPYAARTDRRAA
;
A
#
# COMPACT_ATOMS: atom_id res chain seq x y z
N MET A 1 48.18 -51.73 50.17
CA MET A 1 47.49 -52.71 51.03
C MET A 1 46.05 -52.66 50.51
N ASN A 2 45.78 -53.54 49.59
CA ASN A 2 45.10 -54.81 49.77
C ASN A 2 43.73 -54.55 50.46
N ASP A 3 42.62 -54.84 49.96
CA ASP A 3 42.19 -56.15 49.45
C ASP A 3 40.83 -56.05 48.66
N ARG A 4 40.71 -56.85 47.64
CA ARG A 4 39.49 -57.40 47.03
C ARG A 4 39.20 -58.73 47.74
N PRO A 5 38.15 -59.47 47.39
CA PRO A 5 36.78 -59.39 46.88
C PRO A 5 35.77 -60.20 47.80
N PRO A 6 34.69 -60.90 47.42
CA PRO A 6 34.31 -61.52 46.12
C PRO A 6 32.85 -61.42 45.66
N VAL A 7 32.65 -61.79 44.45
CA VAL A 7 31.66 -62.37 43.58
C VAL A 7 30.48 -63.11 44.28
N GLY A 8 29.26 -62.92 43.76
CA GLY A 8 28.09 -63.78 43.94
C GLY A 8 27.10 -63.64 42.79
N ILE A 9 26.94 -64.70 42.04
CA ILE A 9 26.15 -64.96 40.86
C ILE A 9 24.68 -65.26 41.26
N GLY A 10 23.71 -64.87 40.39
CA GLY A 10 22.33 -65.39 40.50
C GLY A 10 21.45 -64.81 39.39
N GLU A 11 21.22 -65.62 38.37
CA GLU A 11 20.28 -65.50 37.28
C GLU A 11 18.85 -65.30 37.75
N ASP A 12 18.08 -64.48 37.04
CA ASP A 12 16.95 -65.03 36.25
C ASP A 12 16.24 -63.91 35.46
N ALA A 13 15.99 -64.27 34.23
CA ALA A 13 15.34 -63.49 33.19
C ALA A 13 13.83 -63.33 33.43
N LYS A 14 13.27 -62.16 33.02
CA LYS A 14 12.11 -62.06 32.12
C LYS A 14 11.64 -60.61 31.97
N GLY A 15 11.40 -60.25 30.70
CA GLY A 15 10.43 -59.22 30.35
C GLY A 15 10.99 -57.80 30.11
N VAL A 16 11.73 -57.61 29.05
CA VAL A 16 12.01 -56.27 28.50
C VAL A 16 10.83 -55.87 27.62
N GLU A 17 9.98 -54.98 28.11
CA GLU A 17 8.99 -54.26 27.31
C GLU A 17 9.63 -52.96 26.88
N ILE A 18 10.01 -52.89 25.61
CA ILE A 18 10.57 -51.73 24.97
C ILE A 18 9.43 -50.71 24.74
N ALA A 19 9.34 -49.71 25.60
CA ALA A 19 8.50 -48.55 25.35
C ALA A 19 9.00 -47.85 24.09
N GLY A 20 8.19 -47.85 23.03
CA GLY A 20 8.43 -47.11 21.78
C GLY A 20 8.50 -45.58 22.03
N PRO A 21 9.05 -44.85 21.07
CA PRO A 21 9.24 -43.41 21.24
C PRO A 21 7.90 -42.70 21.43
N VAL A 22 7.81 -41.93 22.50
CA VAL A 22 6.71 -41.01 22.78
C VAL A 22 6.57 -40.07 21.57
N ARG A 23 5.49 -40.19 20.82
CA ARG A 23 5.11 -39.22 19.80
C ARG A 23 4.86 -37.89 20.51
N GLU A 24 5.75 -36.92 20.31
CA GLU A 24 5.47 -35.54 20.63
C GLU A 24 4.18 -35.13 19.86
N GLY A 25 3.13 -34.83 20.58
CA GLY A 25 1.92 -34.21 20.03
C GLY A 25 2.26 -32.88 19.37
N PRO A 26 1.39 -32.37 18.49
CA PRO A 26 1.66 -31.12 17.78
C PRO A 26 1.91 -30.01 18.79
N ARG A 27 3.08 -29.39 18.68
CA ARG A 27 3.41 -28.17 19.41
C ARG A 27 2.29 -27.18 19.17
N GLN A 28 1.55 -26.84 20.19
CA GLN A 28 0.60 -25.76 20.16
C GLN A 28 1.34 -24.52 19.66
N ALA A 29 0.96 -24.06 18.47
CA ALA A 29 1.34 -22.76 17.99
C ALA A 29 0.92 -21.75 19.07
N HIS A 30 1.90 -21.13 19.70
CA HIS A 30 1.64 -19.99 20.56
C HIS A 30 0.89 -18.99 19.69
N GLY A 31 -0.39 -18.79 20.00
CA GLY A 31 -1.19 -17.76 19.40
C GLY A 31 -0.43 -16.45 19.52
N GLN A 32 0.02 -15.93 18.38
CA GLN A 32 0.36 -14.53 18.31
C GLN A 32 -0.93 -13.80 18.68
N GLU A 33 -0.92 -13.18 19.85
CA GLU A 33 -1.92 -12.18 20.18
C GLU A 33 -1.98 -11.22 18.99
N PRO A 34 -3.19 -10.90 18.46
CA PRO A 34 -3.28 -9.93 17.39
C PRO A 34 -2.63 -8.65 17.92
N ARG A 35 -1.52 -8.25 17.29
CA ARG A 35 -1.00 -6.90 17.47
C ARG A 35 -2.17 -6.02 17.10
N ILE A 36 -2.66 -5.22 18.04
CA ILE A 36 -3.61 -4.15 17.80
C ILE A 36 -2.83 -3.12 16.97
N GLY A 37 -2.62 -3.44 15.70
CA GLY A 37 -2.16 -2.51 14.69
C GLY A 37 -3.39 -1.69 14.33
N THR A 38 -3.34 -0.40 14.48
CA THR A 38 -4.42 0.49 14.06
C THR A 38 -4.73 0.19 12.60
N GLU A 39 -5.89 -0.44 12.37
CA GLU A 39 -6.34 -0.83 11.03
C GLU A 39 -6.64 0.44 10.24
N VAL A 40 -6.12 0.51 9.02
CA VAL A 40 -6.40 1.63 8.09
C VAL A 40 -7.40 1.13 7.06
N SER A 41 -8.56 1.75 7.01
CA SER A 41 -9.57 1.52 5.97
C SER A 41 -9.54 2.64 4.93
N ILE A 42 -9.98 2.33 3.71
CA ILE A 42 -10.10 3.31 2.62
C ILE A 42 -11.56 3.44 2.25
N SER A 43 -12.03 4.69 2.16
CA SER A 43 -13.40 5.01 1.78
C SER A 43 -13.45 6.23 0.86
N LEU A 44 -14.59 6.43 0.20
CA LEU A 44 -14.84 7.69 -0.52
C LEU A 44 -14.81 8.86 0.47
N ALA A 45 -14.13 9.93 0.08
CA ALA A 45 -14.16 11.18 0.81
C ALA A 45 -15.56 11.78 0.76
N THR A 46 -16.02 12.34 1.87
CA THR A 46 -17.32 12.98 2.00
C THR A 46 -17.18 14.34 2.71
N PRO A 47 -18.16 15.24 2.62
CA PRO A 47 -18.14 16.48 3.39
C PRO A 47 -18.00 16.28 4.90
N LEU A 48 -18.39 15.11 5.44
CA LEU A 48 -18.24 14.77 6.86
C LEU A 48 -16.77 14.57 7.27
N ASP A 49 -15.89 14.37 6.32
CA ASP A 49 -14.46 14.17 6.56
C ASP A 49 -13.67 15.50 6.64
N SER A 50 -14.34 16.66 6.44
CA SER A 50 -13.71 17.98 6.38
C SER A 50 -12.81 18.26 7.59
N GLU A 51 -13.32 18.13 8.80
CA GLU A 51 -12.56 18.38 10.03
C GLU A 51 -11.41 17.37 10.22
N LYS A 52 -11.65 16.11 9.89
CA LYS A 52 -10.60 15.06 9.95
C LYS A 52 -9.49 15.32 8.94
N LEU A 53 -9.84 15.80 7.74
CA LEU A 53 -8.88 16.15 6.69
C LEU A 53 -8.02 17.36 7.10
N ARG A 54 -8.64 18.41 7.69
CA ARG A 54 -7.90 19.54 8.28
C ARG A 54 -6.95 19.05 9.37
N GLY A 55 -7.45 18.21 10.27
CA GLY A 55 -6.64 17.61 11.32
C GLY A 55 -5.45 16.81 10.77
N MET A 56 -5.58 16.12 9.63
CA MET A 56 -4.46 15.47 8.96
C MET A 56 -3.40 16.50 8.53
N PHE A 57 -3.81 17.59 7.87
CA PHE A 57 -2.88 18.64 7.45
C PHE A 57 -2.13 19.29 8.60
N SER A 58 -2.79 19.50 9.74
CA SER A 58 -2.13 20.09 10.93
C SER A 58 -1.06 19.18 11.54
N ARG A 59 -1.08 17.88 11.27
CA ARG A 59 -0.09 16.89 11.73
C ARG A 59 0.96 16.55 10.67
N THR A 60 0.74 16.97 9.42
CA THR A 60 1.63 16.70 8.30
C THR A 60 2.75 17.75 8.23
N SER A 61 3.97 17.31 8.00
CA SER A 61 5.12 18.21 7.89
C SER A 61 4.99 19.17 6.69
N SER A 62 5.59 20.35 6.83
CA SER A 62 5.66 21.33 5.74
C SER A 62 6.36 20.78 4.49
N GLU A 63 7.30 19.87 4.65
CA GLU A 63 7.96 19.18 3.54
C GLU A 63 6.97 18.29 2.77
N THR A 64 6.16 17.49 3.44
CA THR A 64 5.15 16.63 2.83
C THR A 64 4.04 17.48 2.16
N ILE A 65 3.65 18.60 2.78
CA ILE A 65 2.71 19.55 2.18
C ILE A 65 3.33 20.18 0.92
N TYR A 66 4.58 20.62 0.97
CA TYR A 66 5.27 21.15 -0.20
C TYR A 66 5.40 20.15 -1.35
N ARG A 67 5.71 18.89 -1.04
CA ARG A 67 5.76 17.81 -2.04
C ARG A 67 4.41 17.56 -2.72
N ARG A 68 3.29 17.87 -2.05
CA ARG A 68 1.93 17.69 -2.58
C ARG A 68 1.46 18.87 -3.42
N PHE A 69 1.75 20.09 -2.99
CA PHE A 69 1.18 21.30 -3.58
C PHE A 69 2.20 22.13 -4.39
N HIS A 70 3.49 21.83 -4.26
CA HIS A 70 4.61 22.59 -4.82
C HIS A 70 4.64 24.05 -4.36
N LEU A 71 3.87 24.37 -3.32
CA LEU A 71 3.76 25.68 -2.68
C LEU A 71 3.80 25.51 -1.17
N PRO A 72 4.40 26.46 -0.44
CA PRO A 72 4.37 26.46 1.02
C PRO A 72 3.00 26.94 1.51
N TYR A 73 2.13 26.03 1.89
CA TYR A 73 0.88 26.39 2.55
C TYR A 73 1.06 26.29 4.07
N PRO A 74 1.00 27.41 4.82
CA PRO A 74 0.94 27.37 6.29
C PRO A 74 -0.37 26.74 6.77
N GLU A 75 -1.47 27.00 6.05
CA GLU A 75 -2.78 26.37 6.23
C GLU A 75 -3.38 26.05 4.87
N VAL A 76 -4.03 24.89 4.75
CA VAL A 76 -4.73 24.51 3.52
C VAL A 76 -6.07 25.28 3.47
N PRO A 77 -6.30 26.07 2.40
CA PRO A 77 -7.51 26.91 2.30
C PRO A 77 -8.78 26.08 2.26
N GLU A 78 -9.88 26.66 2.75
CA GLU A 78 -11.21 26.01 2.80
C GLU A 78 -11.69 25.49 1.45
N TRP A 79 -11.54 26.31 0.40
CA TRP A 79 -11.94 25.91 -0.96
C TRP A 79 -11.19 24.69 -1.45
N MET A 80 -9.92 24.51 -1.03
CA MET A 80 -9.10 23.35 -1.37
C MET A 80 -9.56 22.10 -0.61
N ILE A 81 -9.92 22.24 0.68
CA ILE A 81 -10.53 21.15 1.44
C ILE A 81 -11.83 20.70 0.76
N ALA A 82 -12.69 21.64 0.35
CA ALA A 82 -13.92 21.29 -0.37
C ALA A 82 -13.65 20.55 -1.67
N LEU A 83 -12.65 20.97 -2.45
CA LEU A 83 -12.23 20.30 -3.68
C LEU A 83 -11.76 18.87 -3.39
N MET A 84 -10.93 18.68 -2.36
CA MET A 84 -10.40 17.38 -1.95
C MET A 84 -11.47 16.43 -1.42
N LEU A 85 -12.65 16.91 -1.07
CA LEU A 85 -13.80 16.10 -0.67
C LEU A 85 -14.69 15.67 -1.85
N GLY A 86 -14.26 15.93 -3.09
CA GLY A 86 -14.96 15.48 -4.29
C GLY A 86 -16.22 16.30 -4.59
N ALA A 87 -16.17 17.61 -4.36
CA ALA A 87 -17.32 18.51 -4.57
C ALA A 87 -17.75 18.65 -6.05
N ASP A 88 -17.01 18.08 -6.99
CA ASP A 88 -17.27 18.13 -8.42
C ASP A 88 -17.36 16.71 -9.02
N HIS A 89 -18.22 16.51 -10.03
CA HIS A 89 -18.42 15.21 -10.69
C HIS A 89 -17.21 14.76 -11.54
N HIS A 90 -16.30 15.66 -11.86
CA HIS A 90 -15.01 15.32 -12.50
C HIS A 90 -13.97 14.81 -11.51
N ILE A 91 -14.25 14.90 -10.21
CA ILE A 91 -13.35 14.55 -9.13
C ILE A 91 -13.84 13.28 -8.43
N GLU A 92 -12.94 12.36 -8.18
CA GLU A 92 -13.15 11.29 -7.22
C GLU A 92 -12.04 11.33 -6.19
N ALA A 93 -12.42 11.30 -4.92
CA ALA A 93 -11.51 11.42 -3.81
C ALA A 93 -11.72 10.30 -2.80
N LEU A 94 -10.60 9.82 -2.22
CA LEU A 94 -10.56 8.79 -1.18
C LEU A 94 -9.83 9.32 0.05
N VAL A 95 -10.25 8.84 1.20
CA VAL A 95 -9.54 9.01 2.47
C VAL A 95 -9.10 7.66 3.02
N ALA A 96 -7.91 7.64 3.59
CA ALA A 96 -7.43 6.55 4.43
C ALA A 96 -7.71 6.92 5.89
N VAL A 97 -8.51 6.11 6.57
CA VAL A 97 -9.04 6.41 7.92
C VAL A 97 -8.59 5.34 8.90
N THR A 98 -8.18 5.77 10.08
CA THR A 98 -8.16 4.95 11.29
C THR A 98 -9.49 5.12 12.03
N GLU A 99 -9.67 4.45 13.18
CA GLU A 99 -10.88 4.64 14.00
C GLU A 99 -11.16 6.11 14.34
N GLU A 100 -10.12 6.94 14.49
CA GLU A 100 -10.25 8.29 15.01
C GLU A 100 -9.96 9.40 13.98
N LYS A 101 -9.09 9.16 12.98
CA LYS A 101 -8.52 10.22 12.15
C LYS A 101 -8.30 9.81 10.69
N VAL A 102 -8.33 10.79 9.78
CA VAL A 102 -7.80 10.67 8.43
C VAL A 102 -6.27 10.72 8.50
N VAL A 103 -5.61 9.79 7.82
CA VAL A 103 -4.14 9.65 7.77
C VAL A 103 -3.57 9.69 6.35
N GLY A 104 -4.44 9.74 5.35
CA GLY A 104 -4.06 9.87 3.96
C GLY A 104 -5.25 10.27 3.09
N HIS A 105 -4.95 10.85 1.95
CA HIS A 105 -5.91 11.30 0.96
C HIS A 105 -5.37 11.07 -0.43
N ALA A 106 -6.22 10.65 -1.36
CA ALA A 106 -5.92 10.56 -2.78
C ALA A 106 -7.12 11.02 -3.59
N MET A 107 -6.87 11.70 -4.70
CA MET A 107 -7.91 12.12 -5.63
C MET A 107 -7.39 12.12 -7.06
N TYR A 108 -8.32 12.03 -8.01
CA TYR A 108 -8.04 12.42 -9.37
C TYR A 108 -9.04 13.47 -9.85
N VAL A 109 -8.60 14.26 -10.82
CA VAL A 109 -9.42 15.21 -11.55
C VAL A 109 -9.38 14.84 -13.03
N ARG A 110 -10.54 14.59 -13.66
CA ARG A 110 -10.59 14.30 -15.11
C ARG A 110 -10.24 15.55 -15.92
N LEU A 111 -9.44 15.34 -16.94
CA LEU A 111 -9.03 16.39 -17.87
C LEU A 111 -10.03 16.44 -19.05
N GLY A 112 -11.10 17.22 -18.87
CA GLY A 112 -12.17 17.31 -19.86
C GLY A 112 -12.93 15.97 -20.05
N ASP A 113 -13.36 15.70 -21.29
CA ASP A 113 -14.08 14.48 -21.67
C ASP A 113 -13.16 13.30 -22.05
N GLY A 114 -11.85 13.47 -21.86
CA GLY A 114 -10.83 12.49 -22.21
C GLY A 114 -10.75 11.31 -21.21
N THR A 115 -9.84 10.37 -21.53
CA THR A 115 -9.54 9.20 -20.72
C THR A 115 -8.38 9.45 -19.73
N GLU A 116 -7.89 10.67 -19.65
CA GLU A 116 -6.80 11.06 -18.74
C GLU A 116 -7.35 11.79 -17.51
N ALA A 117 -6.67 11.59 -16.39
CA ALA A 117 -6.99 12.29 -15.15
C ALA A 117 -5.70 12.63 -14.39
N GLU A 118 -5.68 13.81 -13.78
CA GLU A 118 -4.58 14.24 -12.93
C GLU A 118 -4.73 13.64 -11.53
N LEU A 119 -3.70 12.93 -11.09
CA LEU A 119 -3.61 12.27 -9.78
C LEU A 119 -2.98 13.19 -8.76
N ALA A 120 -3.52 13.18 -7.56
CA ALA A 120 -2.90 13.79 -6.39
C ALA A 120 -3.05 12.89 -5.17
N ILE A 121 -1.98 12.74 -4.39
CA ILE A 121 -1.94 11.88 -3.20
C ILE A 121 -1.09 12.51 -2.10
N ILE A 122 -1.50 12.34 -0.85
CA ILE A 122 -0.77 12.72 0.34
C ILE A 122 -1.02 11.71 1.45
N VAL A 123 0.01 11.40 2.24
CA VAL A 123 -0.07 10.54 3.42
C VAL A 123 0.67 11.23 4.56
N GLU A 124 0.04 11.31 5.73
CA GLU A 124 0.64 11.85 6.96
C GLU A 124 1.98 11.16 7.26
N ASP A 125 3.00 11.90 7.71
CA ASP A 125 4.38 11.43 7.79
C ASP A 125 4.54 10.12 8.57
N GLU A 126 3.86 10.00 9.71
CA GLU A 126 3.88 8.79 10.54
C GLU A 126 3.30 7.54 9.82
N TRP A 127 2.48 7.74 8.78
CA TRP A 127 1.82 6.68 8.02
C TRP A 127 2.49 6.38 6.68
N GLN A 128 3.55 7.10 6.34
CA GLN A 128 4.35 6.80 5.15
C GLN A 128 5.10 5.48 5.31
N SER A 129 5.48 4.87 4.20
CA SER A 129 6.19 3.58 4.14
C SER A 129 5.47 2.39 4.81
N LYS A 130 4.20 2.55 5.20
CA LYS A 130 3.34 1.50 5.79
C LYS A 130 2.33 0.93 4.80
N GLY A 131 2.45 1.26 3.52
CA GLY A 131 1.58 0.76 2.45
C GLY A 131 0.32 1.60 2.20
N VAL A 132 0.00 2.60 3.03
CA VAL A 132 -1.20 3.44 2.91
C VAL A 132 -1.30 4.10 1.52
N GLY A 133 -0.22 4.72 1.04
CA GLY A 133 -0.20 5.34 -0.28
C GLY A 133 -0.45 4.34 -1.42
N LYS A 134 0.11 3.13 -1.32
CA LYS A 134 -0.13 2.07 -2.31
C LYS A 134 -1.59 1.63 -2.31
N SER A 135 -2.18 1.44 -1.16
CA SER A 135 -3.59 1.05 -1.03
C SER A 135 -4.53 2.13 -1.58
N LEU A 136 -4.30 3.40 -1.22
CA LEU A 136 -5.04 4.54 -1.76
C LEU A 136 -4.96 4.59 -3.30
N LEU A 137 -3.75 4.50 -3.84
CA LEU A 137 -3.53 4.58 -5.28
C LEU A 137 -4.16 3.39 -6.02
N SER A 138 -4.06 2.19 -5.47
CA SER A 138 -4.65 0.98 -6.07
C SER A 138 -6.18 1.06 -6.12
N GLU A 139 -6.83 1.46 -5.04
CA GLU A 139 -8.29 1.62 -4.97
C GLU A 139 -8.76 2.75 -5.90
N LEU A 140 -8.06 3.89 -5.89
CA LEU A 140 -8.40 5.01 -6.77
C LEU A 140 -8.28 4.62 -8.26
N ALA A 141 -7.23 3.89 -8.63
CA ALA A 141 -7.04 3.41 -9.99
C ALA A 141 -8.12 2.41 -10.42
N GLN A 142 -8.56 1.54 -9.52
CA GLN A 142 -9.67 0.63 -9.80
C GLN A 142 -10.97 1.39 -10.10
N ARG A 143 -11.29 2.38 -9.28
CA ARG A 143 -12.47 3.25 -9.46
C ARG A 143 -12.41 4.09 -10.72
N ALA A 144 -11.24 4.67 -10.99
CA ALA A 144 -10.98 5.45 -12.19
C ALA A 144 -11.24 4.64 -13.47
N ARG A 145 -10.76 3.39 -13.53
CA ARG A 145 -11.02 2.48 -14.66
C ARG A 145 -12.51 2.21 -14.86
N LEU A 146 -13.25 1.98 -13.79
CA LEU A 146 -14.71 1.76 -13.87
C LEU A 146 -15.46 2.98 -14.43
N ARG A 147 -14.85 4.17 -14.35
CA ARG A 147 -15.36 5.42 -14.90
C ARG A 147 -14.72 5.81 -16.24
N GLY A 148 -13.96 4.91 -16.87
CA GLY A 148 -13.39 5.12 -18.21
C GLY A 148 -12.11 5.96 -18.21
N VAL A 149 -11.43 6.15 -17.07
CA VAL A 149 -10.09 6.71 -17.02
C VAL A 149 -9.08 5.61 -17.34
N GLU A 150 -8.20 5.85 -18.29
CA GLU A 150 -7.17 4.90 -18.74
C GLU A 150 -5.77 5.28 -18.28
N ILE A 151 -5.55 6.54 -17.97
CA ILE A 151 -4.23 7.08 -17.63
C ILE A 151 -4.35 8.06 -16.49
N PHE A 152 -3.50 7.87 -15.47
CA PHE A 152 -3.21 8.94 -14.52
C PHE A 152 -1.99 9.71 -14.97
N THR A 153 -2.07 11.03 -14.87
CA THR A 153 -0.94 11.95 -15.02
C THR A 153 -0.65 12.65 -13.69
N GLY A 154 0.54 13.19 -13.53
CA GLY A 154 0.88 13.99 -12.37
C GLY A 154 2.24 14.63 -12.49
N GLU A 155 2.39 15.76 -11.80
CA GLU A 155 3.66 16.45 -11.64
C GLU A 155 4.26 16.11 -10.29
N VAL A 156 5.51 15.67 -10.28
CA VAL A 156 6.21 15.18 -9.08
C VAL A 156 7.58 15.82 -9.02
N LEU A 157 7.98 16.35 -7.87
CA LEU A 157 9.37 16.78 -7.70
C LEU A 157 10.32 15.62 -8.02
N ALA A 158 11.34 15.83 -8.83
CA ALA A 158 12.31 14.79 -9.20
C ALA A 158 13.06 14.20 -7.98
N THR A 159 13.04 14.91 -6.86
CA THR A 159 13.57 14.46 -5.55
C THR A 159 12.59 13.63 -4.74
N ASN A 160 11.30 13.60 -5.09
CA ASN A 160 10.26 12.86 -4.36
C ASN A 160 10.29 11.36 -4.72
N ARG A 161 11.37 10.69 -4.30
CA ARG A 161 11.57 9.26 -4.55
C ARG A 161 10.42 8.35 -4.11
N PRO A 162 9.76 8.60 -2.94
CA PRO A 162 8.61 7.81 -2.53
C PRO A 162 7.47 7.85 -3.56
N MET A 163 7.11 9.03 -4.07
CA MET A 163 6.03 9.16 -5.06
C MET A 163 6.42 8.55 -6.42
N LEU A 164 7.66 8.76 -6.87
CA LEU A 164 8.15 8.14 -8.12
C LEU A 164 8.16 6.60 -8.02
N GLY A 165 8.55 6.05 -6.87
CA GLY A 165 8.47 4.60 -6.61
C GLY A 165 7.02 4.09 -6.57
N LEU A 166 6.10 4.89 -6.03
CA LEU A 166 4.68 4.55 -6.00
C LEU A 166 4.07 4.56 -7.42
N ALA A 167 4.41 5.53 -8.26
CA ALA A 167 3.98 5.57 -9.66
C ALA A 167 4.45 4.35 -10.46
N GLY A 168 5.65 3.83 -10.15
CA GLY A 168 6.23 2.66 -10.80
C GLY A 168 5.52 1.33 -10.55
N ILE A 169 4.46 1.27 -9.72
CA ILE A 169 3.64 0.05 -9.57
C ILE A 169 2.82 -0.26 -10.82
N PHE A 170 2.55 0.75 -11.66
CA PHE A 170 1.87 0.56 -12.93
C PHE A 170 2.86 0.22 -14.05
N ALA A 171 2.57 -0.84 -14.79
CA ALA A 171 3.38 -1.23 -15.93
C ALA A 171 3.24 -0.19 -17.06
N GLY A 172 4.36 0.19 -17.66
CA GLY A 172 4.38 1.18 -18.74
C GLY A 172 4.29 2.64 -18.26
N THR A 173 4.59 2.89 -16.99
CA THR A 173 4.71 4.27 -16.51
C THR A 173 5.87 4.98 -17.20
N ASP A 174 5.58 6.13 -17.80
CA ASP A 174 6.55 7.02 -18.43
C ASP A 174 6.94 8.18 -17.50
N TYR A 175 8.19 8.61 -17.59
CA TYR A 175 8.76 9.70 -16.80
C TYR A 175 9.48 10.69 -17.70
N ALA A 176 9.08 11.95 -17.68
CA ALA A 176 9.76 13.05 -18.37
C ALA A 176 10.22 14.09 -17.34
N ILE A 177 11.51 14.33 -17.24
CA ILE A 177 12.10 15.27 -16.27
C ILE A 177 12.50 16.56 -16.96
N ALA A 178 12.01 17.69 -16.44
CA ALA A 178 12.39 19.04 -16.84
C ALA A 178 12.34 19.96 -15.62
N ASP A 179 13.30 20.86 -15.49
CA ASP A 179 13.35 21.93 -14.48
C ASP A 179 13.12 21.44 -13.02
N GLY A 180 13.64 20.25 -12.67
CA GLY A 180 13.49 19.67 -11.34
C GLY A 180 12.14 19.01 -11.06
N MET A 181 11.23 19.03 -12.03
CA MET A 181 9.95 18.34 -12.01
C MET A 181 10.00 17.08 -12.86
N CYS A 182 9.25 16.08 -12.48
CA CYS A 182 9.02 14.85 -13.23
C CYS A 182 7.54 14.78 -13.59
N HIS A 183 7.25 14.93 -14.87
CA HIS A 183 5.92 14.60 -15.40
C HIS A 183 5.79 13.09 -15.49
N VAL A 184 4.79 12.54 -14.82
CA VAL A 184 4.56 11.09 -14.74
C VAL A 184 3.27 10.75 -15.46
N ARG A 185 3.31 9.70 -16.28
CA ARG A 185 2.16 9.21 -17.03
C ARG A 185 2.00 7.71 -16.75
N MET A 186 0.94 7.34 -16.04
CA MET A 186 0.69 6.01 -15.49
C MET A 186 -0.51 5.36 -16.20
N PRO A 187 -0.28 4.42 -17.15
CA PRO A 187 -1.37 3.63 -17.73
C PRO A 187 -2.04 2.78 -16.64
N LEU A 188 -3.36 2.83 -16.56
CA LEU A 188 -4.14 2.10 -15.54
C LEU A 188 -4.47 0.66 -15.95
N GLN A 189 -3.91 0.15 -17.05
CA GLN A 189 -4.12 -1.23 -17.47
C GLN A 189 -3.51 -2.22 -16.48
N THR A 190 -4.27 -3.25 -16.16
CA THR A 190 -3.72 -4.39 -15.41
C THR A 190 -2.90 -5.27 -16.37
N ARG A 191 -1.88 -5.97 -15.86
CA ARG A 191 -1.08 -6.93 -16.64
C ARG A 191 -1.90 -8.02 -17.34
N ASP A 192 -3.16 -8.22 -16.94
CA ASP A 192 -4.05 -9.25 -17.48
C ASP A 192 -4.86 -8.81 -18.71
N SER A 193 -4.79 -7.53 -19.11
CA SER A 193 -5.51 -7.02 -20.28
C SER A 193 -4.64 -6.87 -21.53
N ALA A 194 -3.45 -7.46 -21.58
CA ALA A 194 -2.71 -7.57 -22.82
C ALA A 194 -3.51 -8.50 -23.76
N PRO A 195 -3.99 -8.02 -24.94
CA PRO A 195 -4.60 -8.91 -25.90
C PRO A 195 -3.57 -9.98 -26.28
N TYR A 196 -3.95 -11.24 -26.18
CA TYR A 196 -3.18 -12.36 -26.70
C TYR A 196 -2.92 -12.09 -28.20
N ALA A 197 -1.80 -11.45 -28.50
CA ALA A 197 -1.34 -11.29 -29.88
C ALA A 197 -1.02 -12.68 -30.38
N ALA A 198 -1.89 -13.22 -31.24
CA ALA A 198 -1.69 -14.47 -31.94
C ALA A 198 -0.28 -14.44 -32.57
N ARG A 199 0.61 -15.31 -32.05
CA ARG A 199 1.86 -15.63 -32.72
C ARG A 199 1.47 -16.30 -34.04
N THR A 200 1.42 -15.52 -35.11
CA THR A 200 1.41 -16.09 -36.46
C THR A 200 2.73 -16.79 -36.66
N ASP A 201 2.65 -18.12 -36.60
CA ASP A 201 3.70 -19.03 -37.07
C ASP A 201 4.02 -18.69 -38.54
N ARG A 202 5.11 -18.02 -38.79
CA ARG A 202 5.79 -18.04 -40.09
C ARG A 202 6.74 -19.22 -40.11
N ARG A 203 6.17 -20.41 -40.35
CA ARG A 203 6.87 -21.54 -40.95
C ARG A 203 6.15 -21.78 -42.30
N ALA A 204 6.86 -21.58 -43.37
CA ALA A 204 6.92 -22.29 -44.62
C ALA A 204 7.26 -21.36 -45.77
N ALA A 205 8.42 -21.42 -46.29
CA ALA A 205 8.85 -21.88 -47.58
C ALA A 205 10.33 -21.60 -47.78
#